data_8e82b52f5aff9909bc4d62332132f4ae
#
_entry.id   8e82b52f5aff9909bc4d62332132f4ae
#
_cell.length_a   1.000
_cell.length_b   1.000
_cell.length_c   1.000
_cell.angle_alpha   90.00
_cell.angle_beta   90.00
_cell.angle_gamma   90.00
#
_symmetry.space_group_name_H-M   'P 1'
#
loop_
_entity.id
_entity.type
_entity.pdbx_description
1 polymer ?
#
loop_
_entity_poly.entity_id
_entity_poly.type
_entity_poly.pdbx_seq_one_letter_code
_entity_poly.pdbx_strand_id
1 'polypeptide(L)'
;YYIRQLRPGGEWSMYHNIMLSVRSIEEALYYWNHGIRNVMFCVEISSMEHFRAYDASPIPWKYIMAYIRLAVNPELQQVYDLLHAEGVMTMTSITGSSDKVKNPHDRRVAYLRELVAEPDIIETDYPSEFIGLPWSRDAIHALQDAAIRGNRSSTDLK
;
A
#
# COMPACT_ATOMS: atom_id res chain seq x y z
N TYR A 1 -13.67 -19.85 -6.51
CA TYR A 1 -14.48 -21.07 -6.33
C TYR A 1 -15.18 -21.09 -4.97
N TYR A 2 -14.44 -20.91 -3.89
CA TYR A 2 -15.00 -20.86 -2.53
C TYR A 2 -15.94 -19.68 -2.30
N ILE A 3 -15.68 -18.55 -2.92
CA ILE A 3 -16.48 -17.32 -2.77
C ILE A 3 -17.91 -17.53 -3.30
N ARG A 4 -18.10 -18.34 -4.37
CA ARG A 4 -19.42 -18.69 -4.87
C ARG A 4 -20.21 -19.58 -3.93
N GLN A 5 -19.54 -20.43 -3.15
CA GLN A 5 -20.18 -21.34 -2.19
C GLN A 5 -20.61 -20.63 -0.90
N LEU A 6 -19.98 -19.50 -0.58
CA LEU A 6 -20.35 -18.67 0.58
C LEU A 6 -21.57 -17.78 0.34
N ARG A 7 -22.17 -17.85 -0.85
CA ARG A 7 -23.37 -17.09 -1.17
C ARG A 7 -24.60 -17.85 -0.70
N PRO A 8 -25.14 -17.58 0.49
CA PRO A 8 -26.50 -18.01 0.82
C PRO A 8 -27.43 -17.29 -0.15
N GLY A 9 -28.43 -17.96 -0.65
CA GLY A 9 -29.46 -17.37 -1.50
C GLY A 9 -30.25 -16.32 -0.74
N GLY A 10 -29.68 -15.15 -0.52
CA GLY A 10 -30.28 -14.07 0.23
C GLY A 10 -29.39 -12.82 0.18
N GLU A 11 -29.92 -11.71 0.60
CA GLU A 11 -29.44 -10.33 0.47
C GLU A 11 -28.11 -10.01 1.16
N TRP A 12 -27.48 -10.97 1.85
CA TRP A 12 -26.22 -10.77 2.55
C TRP A 12 -25.06 -11.38 1.77
N SER A 13 -24.40 -10.57 0.98
CA SER A 13 -23.13 -10.94 0.41
C SER A 13 -22.02 -10.64 1.39
N MET A 14 -21.32 -11.66 1.89
CA MET A 14 -20.09 -11.48 2.68
C MET A 14 -18.94 -10.90 1.84
N TYR A 15 -19.12 -10.71 0.55
CA TYR A 15 -18.11 -10.22 -0.38
C TYR A 15 -17.63 -8.81 -0.07
N HIS A 16 -18.44 -7.97 0.58
CA HIS A 16 -18.01 -6.63 1.01
C HIS A 16 -16.89 -6.64 2.07
N ASN A 17 -16.68 -7.79 2.71
CA ASN A 17 -15.66 -7.98 3.74
C ASN A 17 -14.49 -8.85 3.25
N ILE A 18 -14.46 -9.16 1.94
CA ILE A 18 -13.43 -10.01 1.35
C ILE A 18 -12.56 -9.15 0.42
N MET A 19 -11.27 -9.20 0.67
CA MET A 19 -10.24 -8.74 -0.23
C MET A 19 -9.66 -9.95 -0.96
N LEU A 20 -9.71 -9.92 -2.29
CA LEU A 20 -9.18 -10.97 -3.14
C LEU A 20 -7.83 -10.53 -3.71
N SER A 21 -6.76 -11.11 -3.21
CA SER A 21 -5.44 -10.88 -3.79
C SER A 21 -5.33 -11.58 -5.13
N VAL A 22 -4.97 -10.82 -6.16
CA VAL A 22 -4.80 -11.30 -7.54
C VAL A 22 -3.41 -10.93 -8.05
N ARG A 23 -2.84 -11.79 -8.90
CA ARG A 23 -1.44 -11.66 -9.33
C ARG A 23 -1.27 -10.84 -10.61
N SER A 24 -2.35 -10.67 -11.36
CA SER A 24 -2.31 -9.93 -12.63
C SER A 24 -3.68 -9.36 -12.97
N ILE A 25 -3.69 -8.44 -13.95
CA ILE A 25 -4.94 -7.89 -14.47
C ILE A 25 -5.81 -8.97 -15.14
N GLU A 26 -5.21 -9.96 -15.78
CA GLU A 26 -5.93 -11.07 -16.43
C GLU A 26 -6.67 -11.90 -15.38
N GLU A 27 -6.05 -12.14 -14.24
CA GLU A 27 -6.70 -12.85 -13.12
C GLU A 27 -7.85 -12.03 -12.55
N ALA A 28 -7.67 -10.72 -12.36
CA ALA A 28 -8.74 -9.82 -11.93
C ALA A 28 -9.90 -9.81 -12.92
N LEU A 29 -9.62 -9.70 -14.22
CA LEU A 29 -10.60 -9.75 -15.29
C LEU A 29 -11.32 -11.10 -15.36
N TYR A 30 -10.60 -12.20 -15.12
CA TYR A 30 -11.22 -13.53 -15.04
C TYR A 30 -12.33 -13.54 -13.98
N TYR A 31 -12.03 -13.14 -12.75
CA TYR A 31 -13.03 -13.09 -11.68
C TYR A 31 -14.15 -12.10 -11.99
N TRP A 32 -13.79 -10.92 -12.51
CA TRP A 32 -14.75 -9.89 -12.87
C TRP A 32 -15.74 -10.38 -13.92
N ASN A 33 -15.27 -11.04 -14.98
CA ASN A 33 -16.11 -11.57 -16.06
C ASN A 33 -16.97 -12.76 -15.61
N HIS A 34 -16.54 -13.50 -14.58
CA HIS A 34 -17.33 -14.57 -13.97
C HIS A 34 -18.33 -14.06 -12.92
N GLY A 35 -18.58 -12.76 -12.88
CA GLY A 35 -19.60 -12.17 -12.03
C GLY A 35 -19.21 -12.03 -10.57
N ILE A 36 -17.91 -12.12 -10.22
CA ILE A 36 -17.42 -11.78 -8.91
C ILE A 36 -17.41 -10.26 -8.83
N ARG A 37 -18.44 -9.73 -8.15
CA ARG A 37 -18.66 -8.31 -7.89
C ARG A 37 -18.70 -8.13 -6.37
N ASN A 38 -18.61 -6.92 -5.89
CA ASN A 38 -18.72 -6.60 -4.47
C ASN A 38 -17.56 -7.20 -3.61
N VAL A 39 -16.43 -7.50 -4.22
CA VAL A 39 -15.16 -7.79 -3.55
C VAL A 39 -14.19 -6.67 -3.86
N MET A 40 -13.23 -6.46 -2.99
CA MET A 40 -12.09 -5.61 -3.28
C MET A 40 -10.97 -6.47 -3.86
N PHE A 41 -10.50 -6.14 -5.05
CA PHE A 41 -9.34 -6.79 -5.64
C PHE A 41 -8.08 -6.09 -5.15
N CYS A 42 -7.22 -6.80 -4.43
CA CYS A 42 -5.89 -6.36 -4.10
C CYS A 42 -4.95 -6.75 -5.25
N VAL A 43 -4.49 -5.74 -5.97
CA VAL A 43 -3.73 -5.91 -7.22
C VAL A 43 -2.40 -5.19 -7.14
N GLU A 44 -1.36 -5.76 -7.76
CA GLU A 44 -0.07 -5.08 -7.86
C GLU A 44 -0.15 -3.95 -8.88
N ILE A 45 0.08 -2.70 -8.42
CA ILE A 45 0.23 -1.51 -9.27
C ILE A 45 1.53 -0.82 -8.88
N SER A 46 2.65 -1.32 -9.40
CA SER A 46 4.00 -0.86 -9.08
C SER A 46 4.70 -0.19 -10.27
N SER A 47 3.95 0.25 -11.26
CA SER A 47 4.45 0.99 -12.43
C SER A 47 3.33 1.74 -13.14
N MET A 48 3.71 2.74 -13.96
CA MET A 48 2.77 3.44 -14.85
C MET A 48 2.13 2.51 -15.89
N GLU A 49 2.79 1.42 -16.25
CA GLU A 49 2.24 0.41 -17.14
C GLU A 49 1.09 -0.32 -16.47
N HIS A 50 1.28 -0.77 -15.21
CA HIS A 50 0.22 -1.40 -14.43
C HIS A 50 -0.95 -0.44 -14.22
N PHE A 51 -0.69 0.82 -13.85
CA PHE A 51 -1.75 1.81 -13.69
C PHE A 51 -2.61 1.93 -14.96
N ARG A 52 -1.98 2.14 -16.12
CA ARG A 52 -2.68 2.27 -17.40
C ARG A 52 -3.48 1.02 -17.78
N ALA A 53 -2.95 -0.16 -17.46
CA ALA A 53 -3.65 -1.43 -17.73
C ALA A 53 -4.95 -1.54 -16.93
N TYR A 54 -4.93 -1.13 -15.64
CA TYR A 54 -6.14 -1.12 -14.83
C TYR A 54 -7.09 0.02 -15.19
N ASP A 55 -6.58 1.19 -15.52
CA ASP A 55 -7.36 2.33 -15.97
C ASP A 55 -8.14 2.03 -17.25
N ALA A 56 -7.52 1.29 -18.18
CA ALA A 56 -8.17 0.82 -19.41
C ALA A 56 -9.11 -0.39 -19.18
N SER A 57 -9.16 -0.97 -17.98
CA SER A 57 -9.95 -2.17 -17.71
C SER A 57 -11.42 -1.82 -17.42
N PRO A 58 -12.36 -2.80 -17.59
CA PRO A 58 -13.75 -2.61 -17.21
C PRO A 58 -14.00 -2.69 -15.69
N ILE A 59 -12.97 -2.87 -14.87
CA ILE A 59 -13.08 -2.97 -13.42
C ILE A 59 -13.05 -1.56 -12.83
N PRO A 60 -14.13 -1.05 -12.24
CA PRO A 60 -14.12 0.29 -11.65
C PRO A 60 -13.13 0.40 -10.49
N TRP A 61 -12.43 1.51 -10.39
CA TRP A 61 -11.43 1.79 -9.36
C TRP A 61 -11.92 1.53 -7.93
N LYS A 62 -13.17 1.78 -7.62
CA LYS A 62 -13.79 1.52 -6.31
C LYS A 62 -13.75 0.05 -5.84
N TYR A 63 -13.42 -0.89 -6.72
CA TYR A 63 -13.24 -2.30 -6.40
C TYR A 63 -11.77 -2.71 -6.35
N ILE A 64 -10.86 -1.75 -6.46
CA ILE A 64 -9.43 -1.99 -6.49
C ILE A 64 -8.77 -1.40 -5.24
N MET A 65 -7.91 -2.16 -4.63
CA MET A 65 -6.89 -1.73 -3.70
C MET A 65 -5.52 -1.98 -4.34
N ALA A 66 -4.72 -0.94 -4.47
CA ALA A 66 -3.42 -1.04 -5.11
C ALA A 66 -2.35 -1.49 -4.11
N TYR A 67 -1.75 -2.64 -4.37
CA TYR A 67 -0.56 -3.11 -3.66
C TYR A 67 0.69 -2.57 -4.36
N ILE A 68 1.48 -1.77 -3.65
CA ILE A 68 2.69 -1.15 -4.15
C ILE A 68 3.87 -1.66 -3.33
N ARG A 69 4.79 -2.40 -3.98
CA ARG A 69 5.83 -3.16 -3.29
C ARG A 69 6.88 -2.33 -2.58
N LEU A 70 7.21 -1.14 -3.11
CA LEU A 70 8.31 -0.32 -2.58
C LEU A 70 7.93 1.16 -2.68
N ALA A 71 7.83 1.82 -1.55
CA ALA A 71 7.44 3.23 -1.49
C ALA A 71 8.55 4.22 -1.95
N VAL A 72 9.79 3.79 -2.03
CA VAL A 72 10.97 4.70 -2.13
C VAL A 72 11.50 4.83 -3.57
N ASN A 73 10.64 4.87 -4.57
CA ASN A 73 11.04 5.18 -5.95
C ASN A 73 10.30 6.44 -6.43
N PRO A 74 10.98 7.49 -6.95
CA PRO A 74 10.31 8.67 -7.49
C PRO A 74 9.25 8.37 -8.56
N GLU A 75 9.46 7.34 -9.38
CA GLU A 75 8.46 6.89 -10.37
C GLU A 75 7.18 6.36 -9.70
N LEU A 76 7.32 5.73 -8.53
CA LEU A 76 6.20 5.23 -7.77
C LEU A 76 5.40 6.36 -7.10
N GLN A 77 6.03 7.49 -6.79
CA GLN A 77 5.30 8.64 -6.25
C GLN A 77 4.22 9.12 -7.22
N GLN A 78 4.53 9.18 -8.52
CA GLN A 78 3.53 9.52 -9.53
C GLN A 78 2.37 8.52 -9.56
N VAL A 79 2.67 7.22 -9.38
CA VAL A 79 1.62 6.17 -9.32
C VAL A 79 0.74 6.37 -8.09
N TYR A 80 1.32 6.64 -6.92
CA TYR A 80 0.57 6.96 -5.70
C TYR A 80 -0.35 8.17 -5.90
N ASP A 81 0.19 9.26 -6.43
CA ASP A 81 -0.57 10.50 -6.64
C ASP A 81 -1.77 10.28 -7.58
N LEU A 82 -1.59 9.48 -8.65
CA LEU A 82 -2.68 9.13 -9.57
C LEU A 82 -3.72 8.23 -8.92
N LEU A 83 -3.30 7.19 -8.17
CA LEU A 83 -4.21 6.29 -7.47
C LEU A 83 -5.06 7.04 -6.43
N HIS A 84 -4.43 7.94 -5.66
CA HIS A 84 -5.15 8.79 -4.71
C HIS A 84 -6.13 9.75 -5.41
N ALA A 85 -5.76 10.29 -6.58
CA ALA A 85 -6.67 11.13 -7.38
C ALA A 85 -7.92 10.36 -7.85
N GLU A 86 -7.79 9.06 -8.12
CA GLU A 86 -8.90 8.16 -8.44
C GLU A 86 -9.64 7.64 -7.18
N GLY A 87 -9.20 8.01 -5.98
CA GLY A 87 -9.77 7.54 -4.72
C GLY A 87 -9.46 6.07 -4.43
N VAL A 88 -8.39 5.54 -5.00
CA VAL A 88 -7.94 4.16 -4.82
C VAL A 88 -7.13 4.04 -3.53
N MET A 89 -7.53 3.10 -2.69
CA MET A 89 -6.77 2.76 -1.48
C MET A 89 -5.44 2.10 -1.85
N THR A 90 -4.35 2.56 -1.25
CA THR A 90 -3.01 2.06 -1.49
C THR A 90 -2.49 1.24 -0.31
N MET A 91 -1.80 0.14 -0.59
CA MET A 91 -1.18 -0.72 0.41
C MET A 91 0.28 -0.99 0.06
N THR A 92 1.16 -0.94 1.04
CA THR A 92 2.55 -1.37 0.91
C THR A 92 2.92 -2.41 1.95
N SER A 93 3.83 -3.33 1.62
CA SER A 93 4.40 -4.28 2.58
C SER A 93 5.87 -3.94 2.81
N ILE A 94 6.23 -3.80 4.08
CA ILE A 94 7.58 -3.49 4.52
C ILE A 94 8.24 -4.66 5.28
N THR A 95 7.55 -5.80 5.37
CA THR A 95 8.02 -7.00 6.07
C THR A 95 9.31 -7.56 5.48
N GLY A 96 9.52 -7.39 4.17
CA GLY A 96 10.74 -7.82 3.47
C GLY A 96 11.88 -6.80 3.46
N SER A 97 11.63 -5.55 3.86
CA SER A 97 12.56 -4.41 3.77
C SER A 97 12.80 -3.76 5.13
N SER A 98 12.05 -2.74 5.47
CA SER A 98 12.26 -1.91 6.67
C SER A 98 12.13 -2.69 7.97
N ASP A 99 11.28 -3.71 8.03
CA ASP A 99 11.15 -4.60 9.20
C ASP A 99 12.39 -5.46 9.45
N LYS A 100 13.25 -5.67 8.45
CA LYS A 100 14.52 -6.42 8.61
C LYS A 100 15.63 -5.58 9.23
N VAL A 101 15.44 -4.29 9.40
CA VAL A 101 16.40 -3.42 10.09
C VAL A 101 16.41 -3.77 11.57
N LYS A 102 17.55 -4.29 12.08
CA LYS A 102 17.64 -4.85 13.43
C LYS A 102 17.59 -3.79 14.52
N ASN A 103 18.23 -2.64 14.27
CA ASN A 103 18.24 -1.54 15.23
C ASN A 103 16.88 -0.82 15.23
N PRO A 104 16.16 -0.71 16.36
CA PRO A 104 14.84 -0.09 16.39
C PRO A 104 14.86 1.40 15.99
N HIS A 105 15.92 2.13 16.30
CA HIS A 105 16.03 3.53 15.90
C HIS A 105 16.17 3.66 14.38
N ASP A 106 17.06 2.88 13.77
CA ASP A 106 17.29 2.90 12.33
C ASP A 106 16.05 2.38 11.57
N ARG A 107 15.36 1.38 12.15
CA ARG A 107 14.10 0.86 11.61
C ARG A 107 13.02 1.94 11.61
N ARG A 108 12.91 2.74 12.69
CA ARG A 108 11.98 3.87 12.74
C ARG A 108 12.28 4.92 11.67
N VAL A 109 13.56 5.19 11.40
CA VAL A 109 13.97 6.08 10.29
C VAL A 109 13.57 5.48 8.92
N ALA A 110 13.74 4.16 8.76
CA ALA A 110 13.29 3.47 7.55
C ALA A 110 11.77 3.60 7.36
N TYR A 111 10.98 3.42 8.42
CA TYR A 111 9.52 3.61 8.36
C TYR A 111 9.09 5.01 7.93
N LEU A 112 9.78 6.05 8.41
CA LEU A 112 9.48 7.42 7.96
C LEU A 112 9.70 7.62 6.46
N ARG A 113 10.62 6.88 5.85
CA ARG A 113 10.83 6.93 4.39
C ARG A 113 9.68 6.28 3.63
N GLU A 114 9.16 5.16 4.14
CA GLU A 114 8.01 4.49 3.53
C GLU A 114 6.74 5.35 3.62
N LEU A 115 6.56 6.08 4.72
CA LEU A 115 5.41 6.93 4.94
C LEU A 115 5.35 8.18 4.03
N VAL A 116 6.45 8.59 3.41
CA VAL A 116 6.47 9.75 2.49
C VAL A 116 5.52 9.60 1.31
N ALA A 117 5.31 8.37 0.85
CA ALA A 117 4.36 8.08 -0.23
C ALA A 117 2.89 8.12 0.22
N GLU A 118 2.64 8.29 1.53
CA GLU A 118 1.30 8.33 2.13
C GLU A 118 0.45 7.08 1.82
N PRO A 119 0.98 5.85 2.03
CA PRO A 119 0.17 4.66 1.83
C PRO A 119 -0.98 4.63 2.85
N ASP A 120 -2.17 4.21 2.40
CA ASP A 120 -3.35 4.08 3.29
C ASP A 120 -3.21 2.88 4.25
N ILE A 121 -2.53 1.83 3.81
CA ILE A 121 -2.31 0.60 4.57
C ILE A 121 -0.84 0.21 4.51
N ILE A 122 -0.28 -0.16 5.66
CA ILE A 122 1.06 -0.74 5.77
C ILE A 122 0.97 -2.12 6.39
N GLU A 123 1.53 -3.11 5.69
CA GLU A 123 1.76 -4.45 6.24
C GLU A 123 3.14 -4.49 6.90
N THR A 124 3.19 -4.79 8.21
CA THR A 124 4.40 -4.81 9.02
C THR A 124 4.34 -5.89 10.11
N ASP A 125 5.50 -6.42 10.48
CA ASP A 125 5.68 -7.33 11.63
C ASP A 125 5.69 -6.57 12.97
N TYR A 126 5.85 -5.23 12.96
CA TYR A 126 6.00 -4.38 14.15
C TYR A 126 4.98 -3.24 14.22
N PRO A 127 3.67 -3.51 14.20
CA PRO A 127 2.65 -2.45 14.10
C PRO A 127 2.70 -1.45 15.27
N SER A 128 3.16 -1.88 16.46
CA SER A 128 3.29 -1.00 17.62
C SER A 128 4.34 0.11 17.45
N GLU A 129 5.32 -0.07 16.55
CA GLU A 129 6.36 0.93 16.30
C GLU A 129 5.85 2.14 15.49
N PHE A 130 4.67 1.99 14.87
CA PHE A 130 3.99 3.08 14.16
C PHE A 130 3.17 3.98 15.07
N ILE A 131 2.97 3.61 16.34
CA ILE A 131 2.23 4.43 17.30
C ILE A 131 2.97 5.76 17.49
N GLY A 132 2.24 6.86 17.24
CA GLY A 132 2.77 8.23 17.36
C GLY A 132 3.69 8.67 16.22
N LEU A 133 3.79 7.91 15.13
CA LEU A 133 4.36 8.44 13.89
C LEU A 133 3.33 9.35 13.20
N PRO A 134 3.78 10.45 12.58
CA PRO A 134 2.89 11.29 11.81
C PRO A 134 2.49 10.60 10.51
N TRP A 135 1.28 10.90 10.03
CA TRP A 135 0.74 10.39 8.79
C TRP A 135 0.59 11.48 7.71
N SER A 136 1.13 12.66 7.94
CA SER A 136 1.19 13.72 6.93
C SER A 136 2.60 13.86 6.38
N ARG A 137 2.72 14.08 5.08
CA ARG A 137 3.99 14.23 4.36
C ARG A 137 4.88 15.32 4.98
N ASP A 138 4.31 16.46 5.30
CA ASP A 138 5.07 17.60 5.91
C ASP A 138 5.65 17.23 7.28
N ALA A 139 4.86 16.56 8.13
CA ALA A 139 5.33 16.14 9.44
C ALA A 139 6.37 15.00 9.34
N ILE A 140 6.26 14.13 8.35
CA ILE A 140 7.25 13.08 8.06
C ILE A 140 8.57 13.71 7.62
N HIS A 141 8.55 14.66 6.68
CA HIS A 141 9.74 15.38 6.24
C HIS A 141 10.41 16.12 7.37
N ALA A 142 9.64 16.80 8.21
CA ALA A 142 10.18 17.50 9.39
C ALA A 142 10.93 16.56 10.35
N LEU A 143 10.41 15.33 10.58
CA LEU A 143 11.07 14.32 11.40
C LEU A 143 12.30 13.72 10.73
N GLN A 144 12.27 13.50 9.43
CA GLN A 144 13.43 13.01 8.67
C GLN A 144 14.58 14.03 8.76
N ASP A 145 14.30 15.31 8.56
CA ASP A 145 15.28 16.38 8.67
C ASP A 145 15.86 16.49 10.09
N ALA A 146 15.04 16.32 11.12
CA ALA A 146 15.49 16.31 12.49
C ALA A 146 16.41 15.12 12.80
N ALA A 147 16.07 13.92 12.30
CA ALA A 147 16.89 12.72 12.47
C ALA A 147 18.25 12.84 11.77
N ILE A 148 18.30 13.45 10.57
CA ILE A 148 19.56 13.70 9.84
C ILE A 148 20.44 14.69 10.58
N ARG A 149 19.86 15.79 11.13
CA ARG A 149 20.60 16.79 11.92
C ARG A 149 21.15 16.22 13.22
N GLY A 150 20.37 15.39 13.92
CA GLY A 150 20.81 14.76 15.17
C GLY A 150 22.00 13.82 15.00
N ASN A 151 22.08 13.13 13.85
CA ASN A 151 23.20 12.23 13.54
C ASN A 151 24.51 12.98 13.21
N ARG A 152 24.44 14.19 12.64
CA ARG A 152 25.63 15.02 12.33
C ARG A 152 26.29 15.59 13.58
N SER A 153 25.49 15.95 14.59
CA SER A 153 26.03 16.50 15.83
C SER A 153 26.77 15.48 16.72
N SER A 154 26.51 14.19 16.54
CA SER A 154 27.21 13.12 17.29
C SER A 154 28.51 12.65 16.63
N THR A 155 28.77 13.01 15.37
CA THR A 155 30.01 12.67 14.64
C THR A 155 31.11 13.70 14.79
N ASP A 156 30.74 14.94 15.12
CA ASP A 156 31.70 16.07 15.28
C ASP A 156 32.32 16.16 16.70
N LEU A 157 32.00 15.22 17.58
CA LEU A 157 32.49 15.16 18.97
C LEU A 157 33.51 14.01 19.22
N LYS A 158 34.17 13.51 18.16
CA LYS A 158 35.27 12.53 18.31
C LYS A 158 36.57 13.05 17.77
#